data_d313364594943370dfe7ff65f9d5d123
#
_entry.id   d313364594943370dfe7ff65f9d5d123
#
_cell.length_a   1.000
_cell.length_b   1.000
_cell.length_c   1.000
_cell.angle_alpha   90.00
_cell.angle_beta   90.00
_cell.angle_gamma   90.00
#
_symmetry.space_group_name_H-M   'P 1'
#
loop_
_entity.id
_entity.type
_entity.pdbx_description
1 polymer ?
#
loop_
_entity_poly.entity_id
_entity_poly.type
_entity_poly.pdbx_seq_one_letter_code
_entity_poly.pdbx_strand_id
1 'polypeptide(L)'
;AYVDQGTMVDTWATVGSCAQIGKNVHLSGGVGIGGVLEPVQAAPVIIEDGAFIGSRAIVVEGVRVGTEAVLGANVVLTASTRIIDVTGSEPKESKGYIPPRSVVIPGTVPKQFPAGEFGVPCALIIGLRKASTDKKTSLNDALREHGVSV
;
A
#
# COMPACT_ATOMS: atom_id res chain seq x y z
N ALA A 1 -1.16 9.03 17.20
CA ALA A 1 -0.54 7.98 16.36
C ALA A 1 0.33 7.08 17.22
N TYR A 2 0.50 5.85 16.81
CA TYR A 2 1.38 4.87 17.42
C TYR A 2 2.32 4.28 16.37
N VAL A 3 3.60 4.22 16.69
CA VAL A 3 4.63 3.59 15.84
C VAL A 3 5.40 2.61 16.71
N ASP A 4 5.35 1.34 16.37
CA ASP A 4 5.92 0.28 17.17
C ASP A 4 7.41 0.07 16.92
N GLN A 5 8.00 -0.80 17.73
CA GLN A 5 9.42 -1.09 17.79
C GLN A 5 10.02 -1.51 16.44
N GLY A 6 11.18 -1.00 16.14
CA GLY A 6 11.95 -1.38 14.94
C GLY A 6 11.45 -0.77 13.63
N THR A 7 10.41 0.04 13.68
CA THR A 7 9.87 0.69 12.49
C THR A 7 10.74 1.87 12.08
N MET A 8 11.04 1.94 10.78
CA MET A 8 11.73 3.06 10.17
C MET A 8 10.72 4.06 9.60
N VAL A 9 10.86 5.31 9.99
CA VAL A 9 10.12 6.44 9.40
C VAL A 9 11.14 7.30 8.67
N ASP A 10 11.17 7.19 7.36
CA ASP A 10 12.17 7.85 6.53
C ASP A 10 11.82 9.32 6.28
N THR A 11 12.68 10.00 5.53
CA THR A 11 12.61 11.43 5.23
C THR A 11 11.22 11.84 4.73
N TRP A 12 10.63 12.83 5.39
CA TRP A 12 9.31 13.38 5.08
C TRP A 12 8.14 12.39 5.14
N ALA A 13 8.33 11.19 5.64
CA ALA A 13 7.20 10.32 5.93
C ALA A 13 6.38 10.92 7.07
N THR A 14 5.07 10.82 6.95
CA THR A 14 4.14 11.34 7.95
C THR A 14 3.23 10.23 8.48
N VAL A 15 2.93 10.28 9.78
CA VAL A 15 2.00 9.37 10.43
C VAL A 15 0.90 10.22 11.06
N GLY A 16 -0.28 10.15 10.46
CA GLY A 16 -1.44 10.96 10.84
C GLY A 16 -2.06 10.54 12.17
N SER A 17 -2.98 11.36 12.64
CA SER A 17 -3.64 11.16 13.95
C SER A 17 -4.28 9.77 14.05
N CYS A 18 -4.07 9.11 15.18
CA CYS A 18 -4.61 7.79 15.52
C CYS A 18 -4.12 6.62 14.64
N ALA A 19 -3.30 6.85 13.62
CA ALA A 19 -2.76 5.76 12.82
C ALA A 19 -1.95 4.79 13.68
N GLN A 20 -2.04 3.49 13.36
CA GLN A 20 -1.38 2.42 14.09
C GLN A 20 -0.37 1.73 13.18
N ILE A 21 0.90 1.91 13.46
CA ILE A 21 2.00 1.30 12.69
C ILE A 21 2.62 0.19 13.53
N GLY A 22 2.66 -1.01 12.98
CA GLY A 22 3.19 -2.19 13.65
C GLY A 22 4.72 -2.20 13.77
N LYS A 23 5.25 -3.36 14.15
CA LYS A 23 6.69 -3.59 14.35
C LYS A 23 7.41 -3.77 13.03
N ASN A 24 8.66 -3.28 12.98
CA ASN A 24 9.56 -3.53 11.84
C ASN A 24 8.95 -3.15 10.49
N VAL A 25 8.10 -2.12 10.48
CA VAL A 25 7.54 -1.54 9.27
C VAL A 25 8.57 -0.59 8.65
N HIS A 26 8.57 -0.51 7.34
CA HIS A 26 9.37 0.49 6.64
C HIS A 26 8.45 1.50 5.96
N LEU A 27 8.45 2.73 6.45
CA LEU A 27 7.81 3.85 5.78
C LEU A 27 8.87 4.62 5.00
N SER A 28 8.90 4.42 3.69
CA SER A 28 9.91 5.05 2.82
C SER A 28 9.71 6.56 2.71
N GLY A 29 10.65 7.25 2.09
CA GLY A 29 10.64 8.70 1.96
C GLY A 29 9.34 9.24 1.36
N GLY A 30 8.76 10.23 2.02
CA GLY A 30 7.56 10.91 1.56
C GLY A 30 6.26 10.10 1.67
N VAL A 31 6.27 8.96 2.36
CA VAL A 31 5.03 8.20 2.64
C VAL A 31 4.05 9.06 3.43
N GLY A 32 2.80 9.06 3.02
CA GLY A 32 1.73 9.74 3.72
C GLY A 32 0.73 8.76 4.33
N ILE A 33 0.77 8.61 5.65
CA ILE A 33 -0.25 7.85 6.39
C ILE A 33 -1.26 8.84 6.95
N GLY A 34 -2.52 8.70 6.52
CA GLY A 34 -3.59 9.62 6.91
C GLY A 34 -4.03 9.47 8.35
N GLY A 35 -4.60 10.55 8.88
CA GLY A 35 -5.21 10.56 10.21
C GLY A 35 -6.72 10.38 10.16
N VAL A 36 -7.35 10.50 11.32
CA VAL A 36 -8.81 10.38 11.49
C VAL A 36 -9.53 11.73 11.58
N LEU A 37 -8.78 12.82 11.63
CA LEU A 37 -9.31 14.20 11.66
C LEU A 37 -9.09 14.86 10.29
N GLU A 38 -9.98 15.76 9.90
CA GLU A 38 -9.86 16.57 8.68
C GLU A 38 -9.70 15.79 7.34
N PRO A 39 -10.71 15.09 6.86
CA PRO A 39 -12.04 14.90 7.43
C PRO A 39 -12.08 13.81 8.49
N VAL A 40 -13.10 13.83 9.33
CA VAL A 40 -13.29 12.82 10.37
C VAL A 40 -13.50 11.44 9.72
N GLN A 41 -12.71 10.47 10.15
CA GLN A 41 -12.79 9.07 9.71
C GLN A 41 -13.30 8.17 10.85
N ALA A 42 -14.05 7.13 10.46
CA ALA A 42 -14.61 6.17 11.42
C ALA A 42 -13.56 5.21 12.02
N ALA A 43 -12.46 4.99 11.30
CA ALA A 43 -11.40 4.05 11.69
C ALA A 43 -10.02 4.62 11.38
N PRO A 44 -9.02 4.30 12.20
CA PRO A 44 -7.63 4.67 11.90
C PRO A 44 -7.06 3.82 10.76
N VAL A 45 -6.04 4.36 10.10
CA VAL A 45 -5.19 3.55 9.22
C VAL A 45 -4.39 2.58 10.09
N ILE A 46 -4.29 1.33 9.64
CA ILE A 46 -3.51 0.29 10.31
C ILE A 46 -2.50 -0.27 9.31
N ILE A 47 -1.22 -0.19 9.65
CA ILE A 47 -0.14 -0.85 8.91
C ILE A 47 0.41 -1.95 9.81
N GLU A 48 0.24 -3.20 9.41
CA GLU A 48 0.63 -4.33 10.25
C GLU A 48 2.15 -4.61 10.19
N ASP A 49 2.59 -5.49 11.07
CA ASP A 49 4.01 -5.80 11.27
C ASP A 49 4.73 -6.18 9.97
N GLY A 50 5.95 -5.71 9.82
CA GLY A 50 6.83 -6.08 8.72
C GLY A 50 6.44 -5.55 7.34
N ALA A 51 5.38 -4.74 7.24
CA ALA A 51 4.97 -4.17 5.95
C ALA A 51 6.03 -3.20 5.42
N PHE A 52 6.15 -3.15 4.11
CA PHE A 52 7.02 -2.21 3.42
C PHE A 52 6.18 -1.25 2.59
N ILE A 53 6.25 0.03 2.90
CA ILE A 53 5.49 1.08 2.23
C ILE A 53 6.46 1.90 1.38
N GLY A 54 6.38 1.74 0.07
CA GLY A 54 7.28 2.36 -0.89
C GLY A 54 7.16 3.88 -0.94
N SER A 55 8.19 4.52 -1.44
CA SER A 55 8.29 5.99 -1.47
C SER A 55 7.06 6.66 -2.05
N ARG A 56 6.61 7.70 -1.36
CA ARG A 56 5.44 8.51 -1.73
C ARG A 56 4.14 7.73 -1.89
N ALA A 57 4.05 6.54 -1.35
CA ALA A 57 2.77 5.85 -1.21
C ALA A 57 1.89 6.58 -0.20
N ILE A 58 0.59 6.57 -0.44
CA ILE A 58 -0.41 7.22 0.41
C ILE A 58 -1.39 6.16 0.90
N VAL A 59 -1.61 6.11 2.20
CA VAL A 59 -2.59 5.21 2.82
C VAL A 59 -3.47 6.03 3.74
N VAL A 60 -4.73 6.19 3.40
CA VAL A 60 -5.65 7.07 4.13
C VAL A 60 -7.01 6.41 4.34
N GLU A 61 -7.92 7.11 5.02
CA GLU A 61 -9.33 6.73 5.17
C GLU A 61 -9.54 5.34 5.79
N GLY A 62 -8.75 5.01 6.81
CA GLY A 62 -8.92 3.78 7.57
C GLY A 62 -8.53 2.49 6.83
N VAL A 63 -7.80 2.59 5.74
CA VAL A 63 -7.30 1.43 5.02
C VAL A 63 -6.34 0.63 5.93
N ARG A 64 -6.44 -0.69 5.84
CA ARG A 64 -5.56 -1.61 6.56
C ARG A 64 -4.63 -2.33 5.59
N VAL A 65 -3.33 -2.31 5.90
CA VAL A 65 -2.30 -3.02 5.15
C VAL A 65 -1.83 -4.21 5.98
N GLY A 66 -2.01 -5.41 5.46
CA GLY A 66 -1.72 -6.66 6.15
C GLY A 66 -0.24 -6.91 6.40
N THR A 67 0.03 -7.83 7.31
CA THR A 67 1.39 -8.21 7.74
C THR A 67 2.29 -8.49 6.55
N GLU A 68 3.48 -7.90 6.57
CA GLU A 68 4.52 -8.09 5.56
C GLU A 68 4.11 -7.78 4.11
N ALA A 69 3.00 -7.10 3.91
CA ALA A 69 2.63 -6.63 2.57
C ALA A 69 3.61 -5.56 2.06
N VAL A 70 3.73 -5.47 0.76
CA VAL A 70 4.64 -4.53 0.08
C VAL A 70 3.81 -3.63 -0.81
N LEU A 71 3.86 -2.33 -0.56
CA LEU A 71 3.32 -1.33 -1.46
C LEU A 71 4.48 -0.72 -2.26
N GLY A 72 4.39 -0.80 -3.57
CA GLY A 72 5.33 -0.12 -4.45
C GLY A 72 5.21 1.41 -4.34
N ALA A 73 6.20 2.10 -4.88
CA ALA A 73 6.19 3.57 -4.89
C ALA A 73 4.92 4.11 -5.58
N ASN A 74 4.42 5.21 -5.05
CA ASN A 74 3.24 5.92 -5.57
C ASN A 74 1.91 5.14 -5.52
N VAL A 75 1.83 4.04 -4.79
CA VAL A 75 0.54 3.39 -4.53
C VAL A 75 -0.31 4.32 -3.67
N VAL A 76 -1.54 4.56 -4.08
CA VAL A 76 -2.50 5.38 -3.32
C VAL A 76 -3.69 4.50 -2.92
N LEU A 77 -3.93 4.42 -1.62
CA LEU A 77 -5.04 3.65 -1.05
C LEU A 77 -5.94 4.57 -0.24
N THR A 78 -7.15 4.76 -0.73
CA THR A 78 -8.26 5.38 -0.01
C THR A 78 -9.33 4.32 0.28
N ALA A 79 -10.37 4.65 1.02
CA ALA A 79 -11.48 3.74 1.26
C ALA A 79 -12.20 3.29 -0.03
N SER A 80 -12.10 4.09 -1.09
CA SER A 80 -12.75 3.82 -2.38
C SER A 80 -11.80 3.31 -3.45
N THR A 81 -10.51 3.29 -3.24
CA THR A 81 -9.54 2.77 -4.20
C THR A 81 -9.84 1.32 -4.52
N ARG A 82 -10.03 1.01 -5.79
CA ARG A 82 -10.22 -0.37 -6.24
C ARG A 82 -8.90 -1.13 -6.11
N ILE A 83 -8.94 -2.23 -5.39
CA ILE A 83 -7.82 -3.15 -5.22
C ILE A 83 -8.13 -4.37 -6.05
N ILE A 84 -7.33 -4.63 -7.08
CA ILE A 84 -7.59 -5.69 -8.04
C ILE A 84 -6.46 -6.72 -7.96
N ASP A 85 -6.80 -7.92 -7.54
CA ASP A 85 -5.88 -9.06 -7.55
C ASP A 85 -5.89 -9.68 -8.96
N VAL A 86 -4.75 -9.55 -9.64
CA VAL A 86 -4.57 -10.03 -11.01
C VAL A 86 -3.72 -11.31 -11.08
N THR A 87 -3.53 -12.00 -9.97
CA THR A 87 -2.69 -13.21 -9.89
C THR A 87 -3.37 -14.47 -10.42
N GLY A 88 -4.69 -14.50 -10.46
CA GLY A 88 -5.48 -15.64 -10.93
C GLY A 88 -5.90 -15.51 -12.39
N SER A 89 -6.76 -16.41 -12.83
CA SER A 89 -7.32 -16.41 -14.20
C SER A 89 -8.34 -15.31 -14.42
N GLU A 90 -8.94 -14.81 -13.35
CA GLU A 90 -9.90 -13.71 -13.37
C GLU A 90 -9.56 -12.67 -12.31
N PRO A 91 -9.84 -11.39 -12.56
CA PRO A 91 -9.58 -10.34 -11.56
C PRO A 91 -10.51 -10.49 -10.36
N LYS A 92 -9.94 -10.29 -9.17
CA LYS A 92 -10.71 -10.22 -7.93
C LYS A 92 -10.59 -8.83 -7.33
N GLU A 93 -11.71 -8.17 -7.16
CA GLU A 93 -11.74 -6.79 -6.69
C GLU A 93 -12.19 -6.68 -5.25
N SER A 94 -11.55 -5.78 -4.51
CA SER A 94 -11.85 -5.46 -3.13
C SER A 94 -11.53 -3.99 -2.84
N LYS A 95 -11.80 -3.56 -1.61
CA LYS A 95 -11.50 -2.21 -1.12
C LYS A 95 -11.14 -2.27 0.36
N GLY A 96 -10.32 -1.31 0.80
CA GLY A 96 -10.06 -1.05 2.21
C GLY A 96 -9.06 -1.95 2.90
N TYR A 97 -8.62 -3.03 2.27
CA TYR A 97 -7.70 -3.98 2.89
C TYR A 97 -6.73 -4.60 1.89
N ILE A 98 -5.45 -4.60 2.24
CA ILE A 98 -4.40 -5.32 1.51
C ILE A 98 -4.07 -6.60 2.30
N PRO A 99 -4.27 -7.79 1.72
CA PRO A 99 -3.96 -9.05 2.41
C PRO A 99 -2.48 -9.19 2.75
N PRO A 100 -2.14 -9.99 3.78
CA PRO A 100 -0.75 -10.21 4.16
C PRO A 100 0.12 -10.67 2.99
N ARG A 101 1.36 -10.20 3.00
CA ARG A 101 2.41 -10.55 2.03
C ARG A 101 2.10 -10.21 0.58
N SER A 102 1.03 -9.50 0.29
CA SER A 102 0.72 -9.05 -1.07
C SER A 102 1.75 -8.04 -1.57
N VAL A 103 2.12 -8.16 -2.84
CA VAL A 103 2.93 -7.16 -3.54
C VAL A 103 1.98 -6.33 -4.39
N VAL A 104 1.96 -5.03 -4.14
CA VAL A 104 0.99 -4.10 -4.72
C VAL A 104 1.70 -3.02 -5.52
N ILE A 105 1.19 -2.74 -6.70
CA ILE A 105 1.70 -1.67 -7.56
C ILE A 105 0.58 -0.70 -7.95
N PRO A 106 0.91 0.53 -8.37
CA PRO A 106 -0.06 1.41 -9.01
C PRO A 106 -0.54 0.82 -10.32
N GLY A 107 -1.80 1.00 -10.62
CA GLY A 107 -2.38 0.59 -11.89
C GLY A 107 -3.47 1.53 -12.32
N THR A 108 -4.07 1.24 -13.47
CA THR A 108 -5.22 1.95 -13.98
C THR A 108 -6.29 0.98 -14.43
N VAL A 109 -7.53 1.42 -14.35
CA VAL A 109 -8.68 0.68 -14.85
C VAL A 109 -9.54 1.63 -15.68
N PRO A 110 -10.06 1.19 -16.84
CA PRO A 110 -10.86 2.06 -17.69
C PRO A 110 -12.17 2.44 -17.02
N LYS A 111 -12.57 3.69 -17.20
CA LYS A 111 -13.87 4.20 -16.75
C LYS A 111 -14.48 5.09 -17.81
N GLN A 112 -15.77 4.91 -18.06
CA GLN A 112 -16.51 5.72 -19.00
C GLN A 112 -16.99 7.01 -18.35
N PHE A 113 -16.70 8.14 -19.01
CA PHE A 113 -17.14 9.47 -18.65
C PHE A 113 -17.94 10.07 -19.83
N PRO A 114 -18.66 11.18 -19.64
CA PRO A 114 -19.34 11.86 -20.75
C PRO A 114 -18.42 12.23 -21.91
N ALA A 115 -17.17 12.57 -21.63
CA ALA A 115 -16.18 12.96 -22.64
C ALA A 115 -15.45 11.76 -23.29
N GLY A 116 -15.68 10.52 -22.84
CA GLY A 116 -15.03 9.32 -23.36
C GLY A 116 -14.52 8.39 -22.27
N GLU A 117 -13.78 7.36 -22.67
CA GLU A 117 -13.16 6.40 -21.77
C GLU A 117 -11.78 6.87 -21.34
N PHE A 118 -11.51 6.82 -20.04
CA PHE A 118 -10.24 7.22 -19.46
C PHE A 118 -9.78 6.19 -18.42
N GLY A 119 -8.46 6.04 -18.25
CA GLY A 119 -7.88 5.23 -17.18
C GLY A 119 -7.96 5.98 -15.85
N VAL A 120 -8.52 5.33 -14.84
CA VAL A 120 -8.54 5.86 -13.47
C VAL A 120 -7.63 5.05 -12.58
N PRO A 121 -7.01 5.65 -11.54
CA PRO A 121 -6.09 4.94 -10.66
C PRO A 121 -6.75 3.77 -9.94
N CYS A 122 -5.98 2.69 -9.78
CA CYS A 122 -6.31 1.55 -8.93
C CYS A 122 -5.02 1.00 -8.31
N ALA A 123 -5.16 0.02 -7.44
CA ALA A 123 -4.03 -0.74 -6.90
C ALA A 123 -4.11 -2.18 -7.41
N LEU A 124 -3.00 -2.70 -7.91
CA LEU A 124 -2.93 -4.06 -8.43
C LEU A 124 -2.12 -4.95 -7.49
N ILE A 125 -2.73 -6.06 -7.04
CA ILE A 125 -1.99 -7.13 -6.37
C ILE A 125 -1.43 -8.04 -7.45
N ILE A 126 -0.09 -8.11 -7.55
CA ILE A 126 0.61 -8.81 -8.63
C ILE A 126 1.29 -10.10 -8.18
N GLY A 127 1.27 -10.41 -6.90
CA GLY A 127 1.90 -11.61 -6.35
C GLY A 127 2.05 -11.52 -4.84
N LEU A 128 2.79 -12.48 -4.31
CA LEU A 128 3.12 -12.53 -2.88
C LEU A 128 4.61 -12.30 -2.67
N ARG A 129 4.94 -11.62 -1.56
CA ARG A 129 6.30 -11.47 -1.09
C ARG A 129 6.90 -12.85 -0.82
N LYS A 130 8.08 -13.12 -1.40
CA LYS A 130 8.74 -14.41 -1.24
C LYS A 130 9.60 -14.43 0.01
N ALA A 131 9.62 -15.55 0.73
CA ALA A 131 10.43 -15.72 1.94
C ALA A 131 11.92 -15.52 1.67
N SER A 132 12.42 -15.90 0.50
CA SER A 132 13.80 -15.67 0.09
C SER A 132 14.15 -14.18 -0.08
N THR A 133 13.15 -13.36 -0.35
CA THR A 133 13.28 -11.91 -0.51
C THR A 133 13.40 -11.19 0.84
N ASP A 134 12.80 -11.76 1.88
CA ASP A 134 12.70 -11.13 3.21
C ASP A 134 14.07 -10.93 3.89
N LYS A 135 15.06 -11.74 3.56
CA LYS A 135 16.33 -11.78 4.28
C LYS A 135 17.49 -11.09 3.60
N LYS A 136 17.43 -10.88 2.29
CA LYS A 136 18.65 -10.53 1.51
C LYS A 136 18.47 -9.44 0.49
N THR A 137 17.27 -9.09 0.13
CA THR A 137 17.03 -8.24 -1.02
C THR A 137 16.25 -6.99 -0.67
N SER A 138 16.58 -5.92 -1.36
CA SER A 138 15.82 -4.69 -1.30
C SER A 138 14.43 -4.90 -1.90
N LEU A 139 13.50 -4.01 -1.56
CA LEU A 139 12.19 -3.93 -2.22
C LEU A 139 12.35 -3.87 -3.75
N ASN A 140 13.37 -3.16 -4.21
CA ASN A 140 13.65 -3.02 -5.63
C ASN A 140 13.83 -4.37 -6.33
N ASP A 141 14.54 -5.29 -5.70
CA ASP A 141 14.75 -6.63 -6.26
C ASP A 141 13.45 -7.43 -6.27
N ALA A 142 12.66 -7.34 -5.21
CA ALA A 142 11.36 -8.00 -5.14
C ALA A 142 10.41 -7.51 -6.26
N LEU A 143 10.36 -6.20 -6.49
CA LEU A 143 9.55 -5.62 -7.54
C LEU A 143 10.05 -6.01 -8.93
N ARG A 144 11.37 -6.07 -9.14
CA ARG A 144 11.96 -6.51 -10.42
C ARG A 144 11.60 -7.96 -10.75
N GLU A 145 11.53 -8.84 -9.77
CA GLU A 145 11.08 -10.23 -9.98
C GLU A 145 9.68 -10.30 -10.58
N HIS A 146 8.84 -9.31 -10.30
CA HIS A 146 7.50 -9.20 -10.87
C HIS A 146 7.44 -8.37 -12.16
N GLY A 147 8.60 -8.01 -12.72
CA GLY A 147 8.69 -7.22 -13.95
C GLY A 147 8.28 -5.76 -13.78
N VAL A 148 8.39 -5.23 -12.57
CA VAL A 148 8.00 -3.85 -12.25
C VAL A 148 9.22 -2.99 -12.04
N SER A 149 9.25 -1.80 -12.67
CA SER A 149 10.27 -0.80 -12.40
C SER A 149 10.01 -0.11 -11.05
N VAL A 150 11.05 0.22 -10.38
CA VAL A 150 11.02 0.87 -9.06
C VAL A 150 11.50 2.31 -9.11
#